data_419ef6d1aad5947e301f9ca52eaaec6f
#
_entry.id   419ef6d1aad5947e301f9ca52eaaec6f
#
_cell.length_a   1.000
_cell.length_b   1.000
_cell.length_c   1.000
_cell.angle_alpha   90.00
_cell.angle_beta   90.00
_cell.angle_gamma   90.00
#
_symmetry.space_group_name_H-M   'P 1'
#
loop_
_entity.id
_entity.type
_entity.pdbx_description
1 polymer ?
#
loop_
_entity_poly.entity_id
_entity_poly.type
_entity_poly.pdbx_seq_one_letter_code
_entity_poly.pdbx_strand_id
1 'polypeptide(L)'
;SDVMMRETAGIQCCIDFKSEEDAMRKFKLANKLSPFMTAMFANSPIRGGVDTGYKTFRGLSWLNTDNDRCGFSGKISEEFSFEDYIDCVMKTPMIFIHRDNLNIELNGDITFEEFIKNGFHGESATLGDYELQANLYFPEVRLRNFIEIRNHDCVGGNLKYAILAIYKGIMYDNCAMDECEELFKHLQYKDFSELRYNVPKLALQANIKRAKAVDYAKEIIKIAEKSLRRNQTGDTLFLDEIKEYTEKGLSPADIIQKNWNGSWNKDLRKLIKYLNSKN
;
A
#
# COMPACT_ATOMS: atom_id res chain seq x y z
N SER A 1 -10.54 3.32 14.07
CA SER A 1 -9.20 2.68 13.99
C SER A 1 -9.16 1.27 14.56
N ASP A 2 -10.07 0.86 15.48
CA ASP A 2 -10.08 -0.47 16.11
C ASP A 2 -10.09 -1.62 15.09
N VAL A 3 -10.88 -1.49 14.04
CA VAL A 3 -10.95 -2.49 12.97
C VAL A 3 -9.59 -2.66 12.29
N MET A 4 -8.94 -1.56 11.94
CA MET A 4 -7.62 -1.59 11.29
C MET A 4 -6.59 -2.27 12.20
N MET A 5 -6.57 -1.92 13.50
CA MET A 5 -5.58 -2.43 14.45
C MET A 5 -5.79 -3.91 14.84
N ARG A 6 -7.04 -4.38 14.88
CA ARG A 6 -7.39 -5.69 15.45
C ARG A 6 -7.79 -6.74 14.43
N GLU A 7 -8.29 -6.33 13.26
CA GLU A 7 -8.94 -7.24 12.31
C GLU A 7 -8.26 -7.28 10.95
N THR A 8 -7.21 -6.49 10.70
CA THR A 8 -6.56 -6.47 9.39
C THR A 8 -5.18 -7.10 9.42
N ALA A 9 -4.84 -7.80 8.34
CA ALA A 9 -3.51 -8.31 8.07
C ALA A 9 -3.06 -7.86 6.67
N GLY A 10 -1.80 -7.48 6.54
CA GLY A 10 -1.21 -7.04 5.28
C GLY A 10 0.19 -7.58 5.08
N ILE A 11 0.66 -7.55 3.84
CA ILE A 11 2.05 -7.81 3.48
C ILE A 11 2.71 -6.46 3.24
N GLN A 12 3.91 -6.30 3.79
CA GLN A 12 4.76 -5.14 3.54
C GLN A 12 5.96 -5.57 2.69
N CYS A 13 6.30 -4.74 1.71
CA CYS A 13 7.48 -4.93 0.88
C CYS A 13 8.45 -3.78 1.14
N CYS A 14 9.70 -4.10 1.47
CA CYS A 14 10.75 -3.11 1.69
C CYS A 14 11.70 -3.08 0.48
N ILE A 15 12.05 -1.88 0.04
CA ILE A 15 12.94 -1.62 -1.10
C ILE A 15 14.03 -0.66 -0.64
N ASP A 16 15.28 -1.00 -0.88
CA ASP A 16 16.40 -0.11 -0.62
C ASP A 16 16.62 0.90 -1.75
N PHE A 17 17.43 1.89 -1.49
CA PHE A 17 17.83 2.91 -2.44
C PHE A 17 19.31 3.28 -2.23
N LYS A 18 19.94 3.80 -3.28
CA LYS A 18 21.38 4.12 -3.29
C LYS A 18 21.69 5.61 -3.13
N SER A 19 20.70 6.47 -3.29
CA SER A 19 20.81 7.93 -3.17
C SER A 19 19.44 8.52 -2.89
N GLU A 20 19.41 9.79 -2.49
CA GLU A 20 18.16 10.54 -2.30
C GLU A 20 17.34 10.63 -3.59
N GLU A 21 17.98 10.89 -4.72
CA GLU A 21 17.33 10.92 -6.03
C GLU A 21 16.66 9.57 -6.37
N ASP A 22 17.39 8.46 -6.16
CA ASP A 22 16.86 7.10 -6.36
C ASP A 22 15.71 6.80 -5.38
N ALA A 23 15.82 7.25 -4.12
CA ALA A 23 14.76 7.14 -3.12
C ALA A 23 13.49 7.86 -3.59
N MET A 24 13.60 9.12 -4.01
CA MET A 24 12.46 9.91 -4.44
C MET A 24 11.83 9.37 -5.72
N ARG A 25 12.62 8.92 -6.69
CA ARG A 25 12.11 8.27 -7.89
C ARG A 25 11.29 7.02 -7.55
N LYS A 26 11.87 6.12 -6.76
CA LYS A 26 11.21 4.88 -6.31
C LYS A 26 9.98 5.16 -5.45
N PHE A 27 10.07 6.12 -4.55
CA PHE A 27 8.95 6.53 -3.68
C PHE A 27 7.76 7.05 -4.50
N LYS A 28 7.99 7.96 -5.44
CA LYS A 28 6.95 8.47 -6.33
C LYS A 28 6.32 7.36 -7.17
N LEU A 29 7.13 6.49 -7.74
CA LEU A 29 6.64 5.37 -8.54
C LEU A 29 5.88 4.35 -7.69
N ALA A 30 6.34 4.03 -6.47
CA ALA A 30 5.64 3.15 -5.54
C ALA A 30 4.25 3.67 -5.18
N ASN A 31 4.12 4.99 -4.96
CA ASN A 31 2.82 5.62 -4.71
C ASN A 31 1.90 5.52 -5.94
N LYS A 32 2.40 5.74 -7.15
CA LYS A 32 1.62 5.57 -8.40
C LYS A 32 1.17 4.11 -8.61
N LEU A 33 2.01 3.14 -8.26
CA LEU A 33 1.70 1.71 -8.33
C LEU A 33 0.71 1.25 -7.25
N SER A 34 0.68 1.91 -6.08
CA SER A 34 -0.05 1.49 -4.89
C SER A 34 -1.51 1.10 -5.14
N PRO A 35 -2.38 1.90 -5.78
CA PRO A 35 -3.77 1.51 -5.98
C PRO A 35 -3.93 0.31 -6.92
N PHE A 36 -3.07 0.15 -7.92
CA PHE A 36 -3.10 -1.02 -8.81
C PHE A 36 -2.68 -2.29 -8.11
N MET A 37 -1.64 -2.21 -7.28
CA MET A 37 -1.18 -3.33 -6.45
C MET A 37 -2.24 -3.72 -5.42
N THR A 38 -2.89 -2.74 -4.78
CA THR A 38 -4.05 -3.01 -3.90
C THR A 38 -5.16 -3.74 -4.66
N ALA A 39 -5.45 -3.33 -5.91
CA ALA A 39 -6.47 -3.96 -6.74
C ALA A 39 -6.13 -5.41 -7.12
N MET A 40 -4.89 -5.67 -7.54
CA MET A 40 -4.42 -7.01 -7.91
C MET A 40 -4.45 -8.00 -6.74
N PHE A 41 -4.05 -7.54 -5.56
CA PHE A 41 -3.88 -8.37 -4.37
C PHE A 41 -5.01 -8.21 -3.34
N ALA A 42 -6.19 -7.67 -3.75
CA ALA A 42 -7.37 -7.61 -2.90
C ALA A 42 -7.79 -9.02 -2.46
N ASN A 43 -7.85 -9.26 -1.13
CA ASN A 43 -8.03 -10.61 -0.56
C ASN A 43 -8.80 -10.63 0.78
N SER A 44 -9.52 -9.56 1.12
CA SER A 44 -10.21 -9.47 2.42
C SER A 44 -11.71 -9.15 2.30
N PRO A 45 -12.49 -9.98 1.56
CA PRO A 45 -13.91 -9.69 1.33
C PRO A 45 -14.82 -10.12 2.48
N ILE A 46 -14.38 -11.03 3.36
CA ILE A 46 -15.20 -11.61 4.43
C ILE A 46 -14.75 -11.06 5.78
N ARG A 47 -15.70 -10.54 6.57
CA ARG A 47 -15.48 -10.08 7.93
C ARG A 47 -16.55 -10.65 8.87
N GLY A 48 -16.13 -11.24 9.99
CA GLY A 48 -17.05 -11.81 10.97
C GLY A 48 -18.01 -12.85 10.39
N GLY A 49 -17.58 -13.59 9.36
CA GLY A 49 -18.43 -14.57 8.68
C GLY A 49 -19.47 -13.97 7.72
N VAL A 50 -19.30 -12.71 7.33
CA VAL A 50 -20.21 -12.02 6.40
C VAL A 50 -19.42 -11.48 5.21
N ASP A 51 -19.97 -11.64 3.99
CA ASP A 51 -19.47 -10.95 2.80
C ASP A 51 -19.75 -9.46 2.93
N THR A 52 -18.70 -8.66 2.99
CA THR A 52 -18.78 -7.21 3.19
C THR A 52 -19.22 -6.45 1.94
N GLY A 53 -19.25 -7.12 0.77
CA GLY A 53 -19.45 -6.48 -0.53
C GLY A 53 -18.22 -5.71 -1.05
N TYR A 54 -17.09 -5.77 -0.33
CA TYR A 54 -15.81 -5.19 -0.74
C TYR A 54 -14.84 -6.30 -1.13
N LYS A 55 -13.88 -6.00 -2.01
CA LYS A 55 -12.80 -6.91 -2.40
C LYS A 55 -11.63 -6.84 -1.41
N THR A 56 -11.34 -5.64 -0.92
CA THR A 56 -10.39 -5.42 0.16
C THR A 56 -11.05 -4.61 1.28
N PHE A 57 -11.55 -5.31 2.29
CA PHE A 57 -12.08 -4.67 3.49
C PHE A 57 -10.96 -3.99 4.30
N ARG A 58 -9.74 -4.53 4.22
CA ARG A 58 -8.55 -3.90 4.77
C ARG A 58 -8.31 -2.53 4.12
N GLY A 59 -8.35 -2.42 2.79
CA GLY A 59 -8.22 -1.15 2.09
C GLY A 59 -9.28 -0.13 2.51
N LEU A 60 -10.54 -0.56 2.65
CA LEU A 60 -11.61 0.28 3.19
C LEU A 60 -11.32 0.74 4.62
N SER A 61 -10.79 -0.15 5.48
CA SER A 61 -10.46 0.20 6.87
C SER A 61 -9.39 1.28 6.95
N TRP A 62 -8.38 1.23 6.07
CA TRP A 62 -7.35 2.27 5.98
C TRP A 62 -7.89 3.60 5.47
N LEU A 63 -8.87 3.61 4.54
CA LEU A 63 -9.54 4.84 4.10
C LEU A 63 -10.33 5.53 5.22
N ASN A 64 -10.76 4.77 6.23
CA ASN A 64 -11.57 5.24 7.36
C ASN A 64 -10.79 5.27 8.69
N THR A 65 -9.46 5.28 8.64
CA THR A 65 -8.65 5.35 9.85
C THR A 65 -8.35 6.81 10.20
N ASP A 66 -7.19 7.30 10.01
CA ASP A 66 -6.75 8.65 10.34
C ASP A 66 -6.21 9.31 9.06
N ASN A 67 -6.94 10.29 8.55
CA ASN A 67 -6.64 10.91 7.27
C ASN A 67 -5.39 11.81 7.30
N ASP A 68 -4.95 12.25 8.48
CA ASP A 68 -3.78 13.10 8.61
C ASP A 68 -2.49 12.30 8.49
N ARG A 69 -2.53 11.00 8.81
CA ARG A 69 -1.35 10.13 8.80
C ARG A 69 -1.40 8.93 7.88
N CYS A 70 -2.58 8.65 7.28
CA CYS A 70 -2.79 7.48 6.41
C CYS A 70 -3.04 7.92 4.97
N GLY A 71 -2.64 7.09 4.00
CA GLY A 71 -2.88 7.33 2.59
C GLY A 71 -1.63 7.75 1.84
N PHE A 72 -1.76 8.69 0.93
CA PHE A 72 -0.60 9.27 0.24
C PHE A 72 0.04 10.37 1.09
N SER A 73 1.37 10.46 1.06
CA SER A 73 2.11 11.57 1.68
C SER A 73 1.96 12.83 0.83
N GLY A 74 0.98 13.67 1.18
CA GLY A 74 0.72 14.89 0.43
C GLY A 74 0.27 14.64 -1.02
N LYS A 75 0.43 15.64 -1.86
CA LYS A 75 0.20 15.52 -3.31
C LYS A 75 1.51 15.10 -4.00
N ILE A 76 1.63 13.81 -4.30
CA ILE A 76 2.82 13.27 -4.97
C ILE A 76 2.89 13.83 -6.41
N SER A 77 3.66 14.89 -6.59
CA SER A 77 4.01 15.48 -7.89
C SER A 77 5.40 15.03 -8.34
N GLU A 78 5.79 15.38 -9.56
CA GLU A 78 7.14 15.13 -10.03
C GLU A 78 8.20 15.92 -9.23
N GLU A 79 7.81 17.07 -8.68
CA GLU A 79 8.67 17.94 -7.86
C GLU A 79 8.74 17.52 -6.39
N PHE A 80 7.91 16.53 -5.95
CA PHE A 80 7.88 16.07 -4.56
C PHE A 80 9.26 15.59 -4.12
N SER A 81 9.79 16.20 -3.08
CA SER A 81 11.15 16.04 -2.56
C SER A 81 11.19 15.25 -1.24
N PHE A 82 12.40 15.03 -0.74
CA PHE A 82 12.63 14.44 0.57
C PHE A 82 12.15 15.36 1.70
N GLU A 83 12.37 16.66 1.53
CA GLU A 83 11.91 17.70 2.45
C GLU A 83 10.39 17.75 2.51
N ASP A 84 9.69 17.61 1.37
CA ASP A 84 8.23 17.56 1.34
C ASP A 84 7.68 16.36 2.14
N TYR A 85 8.39 15.22 2.09
CA TYR A 85 8.03 14.06 2.93
C TYR A 85 8.23 14.36 4.42
N ILE A 86 9.37 14.96 4.80
CA ILE A 86 9.62 15.38 6.17
C ILE A 86 8.53 16.36 6.62
N ASP A 87 8.19 17.31 5.79
CA ASP A 87 7.11 18.28 6.03
C ASP A 87 5.76 17.60 6.30
N CYS A 88 5.43 16.54 5.55
CA CYS A 88 4.21 15.76 5.83
C CYS A 88 4.23 15.15 7.23
N VAL A 89 5.37 14.61 7.68
CA VAL A 89 5.54 14.07 9.04
C VAL A 89 5.44 15.18 10.09
N MET A 90 6.10 16.32 9.84
CA MET A 90 6.14 17.47 10.73
C MET A 90 4.76 18.12 10.95
N LYS A 91 3.95 18.16 9.91
CA LYS A 91 2.60 18.75 9.92
C LYS A 91 1.50 17.78 10.39
N THR A 92 1.85 16.51 10.61
CA THR A 92 0.89 15.52 11.13
C THR A 92 0.66 15.76 12.62
N PRO A 93 -0.59 15.83 13.09
CA PRO A 93 -0.90 15.99 14.52
C PRO A 93 -0.28 14.87 15.37
N MET A 94 0.27 15.20 16.53
CA MET A 94 0.94 14.25 17.40
C MET A 94 -0.07 13.46 18.26
N ILE A 95 0.22 12.20 18.52
CA ILE A 95 -0.59 11.35 19.41
C ILE A 95 -0.08 11.41 20.84
N PHE A 96 1.22 11.19 21.04
CA PHE A 96 1.88 11.23 22.34
C PHE A 96 3.39 11.44 22.19
N ILE A 97 4.04 11.82 23.29
CA ILE A 97 5.49 11.80 23.48
C ILE A 97 5.84 10.81 24.57
N HIS A 98 7.10 10.36 24.59
CA HIS A 98 7.59 9.42 25.60
C HIS A 98 8.58 10.12 26.56
N ARG A 99 8.28 10.10 27.87
CA ARG A 99 9.13 10.65 28.93
C ARG A 99 9.14 9.69 30.14
N ASP A 100 10.31 9.41 30.68
CA ASP A 100 10.47 8.61 31.94
C ASP A 100 9.65 7.31 31.95
N ASN A 101 9.61 6.57 30.84
CA ASN A 101 8.81 5.36 30.62
C ASN A 101 7.26 5.59 30.64
N LEU A 102 6.79 6.82 30.51
CA LEU A 102 5.40 7.18 30.42
C LEU A 102 5.09 7.80 29.05
N ASN A 103 3.89 7.53 28.55
CA ASN A 103 3.35 8.24 27.39
C ASN A 103 2.56 9.44 27.86
N ILE A 104 2.93 10.63 27.39
CA ILE A 104 2.19 11.87 27.59
C ILE A 104 1.34 12.08 26.34
N GLU A 105 0.02 11.99 26.47
CA GLU A 105 -0.92 12.13 25.37
C GLU A 105 -1.05 13.57 24.93
N LEU A 106 -0.98 13.81 23.60
CA LEU A 106 -1.20 15.11 22.98
C LEU A 106 -2.55 15.15 22.24
N ASN A 107 -3.18 13.99 22.02
CA ASN A 107 -4.53 13.83 21.45
C ASN A 107 -4.77 14.51 20.09
N GLY A 108 -3.71 14.83 19.35
CA GLY A 108 -3.80 15.56 18.08
C GLY A 108 -3.97 17.07 18.23
N ASP A 109 -3.76 17.62 19.41
CA ASP A 109 -3.92 19.06 19.66
C ASP A 109 -2.87 19.93 19.00
N ILE A 110 -1.66 19.38 18.77
CA ILE A 110 -0.53 20.05 18.14
C ILE A 110 0.15 19.18 17.10
N THR A 111 0.75 19.83 16.10
CA THR A 111 1.66 19.20 15.14
C THR A 111 3.07 19.12 15.71
N PHE A 112 3.93 18.27 15.11
CA PHE A 112 5.33 18.22 15.52
C PHE A 112 6.07 19.55 15.29
N GLU A 113 5.72 20.26 14.20
CA GLU A 113 6.25 21.61 13.91
C GLU A 113 5.92 22.60 15.03
N GLU A 114 4.68 22.59 15.52
CA GLU A 114 4.25 23.45 16.65
C GLU A 114 4.94 23.04 17.96
N PHE A 115 5.13 21.73 18.18
CA PHE A 115 5.85 21.22 19.34
C PHE A 115 7.31 21.70 19.39
N ILE A 116 8.00 21.72 18.24
CA ILE A 116 9.35 22.30 18.15
C ILE A 116 9.35 23.77 18.53
N LYS A 117 8.37 24.55 18.05
CA LYS A 117 8.34 26.00 18.25
C LYS A 117 7.95 26.41 19.68
N ASN A 118 6.97 25.71 20.24
CA ASN A 118 6.27 26.18 21.44
C ASN A 118 6.45 25.27 22.66
N GLY A 119 6.95 24.04 22.47
CA GLY A 119 6.88 23.01 23.49
C GLY A 119 5.43 22.60 23.80
N PHE A 120 5.24 21.74 24.79
CA PHE A 120 3.93 21.31 25.27
C PHE A 120 4.03 20.85 26.72
N HIS A 121 3.22 21.44 27.63
CA HIS A 121 3.18 21.14 29.06
C HIS A 121 4.56 21.17 29.77
N GLY A 122 5.43 22.09 29.35
CA GLY A 122 6.79 22.21 29.90
C GLY A 122 7.83 21.34 29.23
N GLU A 123 7.42 20.46 28.31
CA GLU A 123 8.30 19.61 27.51
C GLU A 123 8.79 20.33 26.25
N SER A 124 10.03 20.05 25.85
CA SER A 124 10.61 20.50 24.58
C SER A 124 10.82 19.33 23.64
N ALA A 125 10.72 19.58 22.34
CA ALA A 125 10.90 18.55 21.33
C ALA A 125 12.34 18.03 21.29
N THR A 126 12.49 16.73 21.11
CA THR A 126 13.75 16.02 20.94
C THR A 126 13.79 15.26 19.61
N LEU A 127 14.99 14.81 19.21
CA LEU A 127 15.13 13.93 18.05
C LEU A 127 14.35 12.61 18.22
N GLY A 128 14.33 12.06 19.45
CA GLY A 128 13.56 10.85 19.78
C GLY A 128 12.06 11.04 19.58
N ASP A 129 11.52 12.25 19.81
CA ASP A 129 10.12 12.55 19.53
C ASP A 129 9.83 12.60 18.02
N TYR A 130 10.79 13.12 17.23
CA TYR A 130 10.66 13.06 15.76
C TYR A 130 10.69 11.61 15.24
N GLU A 131 11.60 10.78 15.75
CA GLU A 131 11.64 9.36 15.38
C GLU A 131 10.35 8.64 15.76
N LEU A 132 9.77 8.94 16.92
CA LEU A 132 8.47 8.42 17.33
C LEU A 132 7.36 8.90 16.41
N GLN A 133 7.30 10.20 16.10
CA GLN A 133 6.33 10.80 15.18
C GLN A 133 6.41 10.18 13.80
N ALA A 134 7.61 10.00 13.24
CA ALA A 134 7.83 9.33 11.96
C ALA A 134 7.39 7.84 11.98
N ASN A 135 7.51 7.16 13.13
CA ASN A 135 7.00 5.81 13.32
C ASN A 135 5.46 5.75 13.41
N LEU A 136 4.83 6.81 13.90
CA LEU A 136 3.39 6.96 14.01
C LEU A 136 2.74 7.54 12.74
N TYR A 137 3.51 7.80 11.70
CA TYR A 137 3.04 8.18 10.37
C TYR A 137 2.85 6.92 9.51
N PHE A 138 1.65 6.69 8.98
CA PHE A 138 1.22 5.43 8.36
C PHE A 138 0.78 5.58 6.90
N PRO A 139 1.54 6.23 6.02
CA PRO A 139 1.18 6.32 4.61
C PRO A 139 1.22 4.94 3.93
N GLU A 140 0.66 4.84 2.73
CA GLU A 140 0.72 3.60 1.93
C GLU A 140 2.13 3.25 1.50
N VAL A 141 2.95 4.27 1.26
CA VAL A 141 4.40 4.15 1.01
C VAL A 141 5.10 5.01 2.03
N ARG A 142 5.86 4.40 2.93
CA ARG A 142 6.59 5.07 4.00
C ARG A 142 8.07 5.13 3.68
N LEU A 143 8.65 6.33 3.77
CA LEU A 143 10.07 6.54 3.59
C LEU A 143 10.78 6.45 4.95
N ARG A 144 11.80 5.62 5.00
CA ARG A 144 12.73 5.43 6.12
C ARG A 144 14.15 5.37 5.57
N ASN A 145 15.07 4.64 6.20
CA ASN A 145 16.32 4.22 5.56
C ASN A 145 16.11 3.16 4.45
N PHE A 146 14.86 2.86 4.15
CA PHE A 146 14.34 2.07 3.04
C PHE A 146 12.92 2.58 2.70
N ILE A 147 12.37 2.16 1.56
CA ILE A 147 10.98 2.44 1.18
C ILE A 147 10.13 1.25 1.61
N GLU A 148 9.15 1.48 2.48
CA GLU A 148 8.23 0.46 2.97
C GLU A 148 6.86 0.62 2.31
N ILE A 149 6.47 -0.36 1.51
CA ILE A 149 5.20 -0.39 0.78
C ILE A 149 4.20 -1.23 1.58
N ARG A 150 3.05 -0.67 1.94
CA ARG A 150 2.18 -1.15 3.02
C ARG A 150 0.74 -1.47 2.60
N ASN A 151 0.41 -1.28 1.34
CA ASN A 151 -0.97 -1.27 0.84
C ASN A 151 -1.58 -2.64 0.54
N HIS A 152 -0.80 -3.73 0.54
CA HIS A 152 -1.28 -5.06 0.14
C HIS A 152 -2.08 -5.75 1.25
N ASP A 153 -3.14 -6.46 0.85
CA ASP A 153 -3.79 -7.45 1.71
C ASP A 153 -2.84 -8.63 1.97
N CYS A 154 -3.06 -9.35 3.06
CA CYS A 154 -2.37 -10.59 3.30
C CYS A 154 -2.87 -11.66 2.30
N VAL A 155 -1.97 -12.15 1.46
CA VAL A 155 -2.20 -13.23 0.49
C VAL A 155 -1.28 -14.41 0.79
N GLY A 156 -1.71 -15.61 0.46
CA GLY A 156 -0.92 -16.84 0.65
C GLY A 156 -0.27 -17.35 -0.64
N GLY A 157 0.42 -18.47 -0.53
CA GLY A 157 1.01 -19.18 -1.67
C GLY A 157 2.03 -18.36 -2.44
N ASN A 158 2.02 -18.52 -3.75
CA ASN A 158 2.92 -17.79 -4.65
C ASN A 158 2.55 -16.30 -4.77
N LEU A 159 1.33 -15.90 -4.42
CA LEU A 159 0.91 -14.50 -4.52
C LEU A 159 1.74 -13.57 -3.62
N LYS A 160 2.18 -14.04 -2.44
CA LYS A 160 3.09 -13.24 -1.58
C LYS A 160 4.43 -12.96 -2.24
N TYR A 161 4.95 -13.93 -2.98
CA TYR A 161 6.20 -13.77 -3.74
C TYR A 161 5.98 -12.97 -5.03
N ALA A 162 4.78 -13.02 -5.61
CA ALA A 162 4.44 -12.18 -6.77
C ALA A 162 4.50 -10.69 -6.44
N ILE A 163 4.09 -10.27 -5.24
CA ILE A 163 4.26 -8.89 -4.77
C ILE A 163 5.73 -8.49 -4.84
N LEU A 164 6.62 -9.30 -4.26
CA LEU A 164 8.06 -9.04 -4.25
C LEU A 164 8.64 -9.06 -5.66
N ALA A 165 8.25 -10.03 -6.50
CA ALA A 165 8.73 -10.16 -7.87
C ALA A 165 8.36 -8.95 -8.73
N ILE A 166 7.13 -8.42 -8.62
CA ILE A 166 6.70 -7.23 -9.34
C ILE A 166 7.56 -6.02 -8.92
N TYR A 167 7.69 -5.75 -7.61
CA TYR A 167 8.51 -4.62 -7.16
C TYR A 167 9.99 -4.80 -7.50
N LYS A 168 10.55 -6.01 -7.35
CA LYS A 168 11.93 -6.30 -7.74
C LYS A 168 12.14 -6.03 -9.23
N GLY A 169 11.24 -6.54 -10.07
CA GLY A 169 11.32 -6.34 -11.52
C GLY A 169 11.26 -4.88 -11.95
N ILE A 170 10.49 -4.05 -11.22
CA ILE A 170 10.32 -2.64 -11.58
C ILE A 170 11.38 -1.77 -10.91
N MET A 171 11.56 -1.86 -9.59
CA MET A 171 12.31 -0.89 -8.78
C MET A 171 13.83 -1.05 -8.85
N TYR A 172 14.34 -2.17 -9.37
CA TYR A 172 15.78 -2.43 -9.52
C TYR A 172 16.24 -2.45 -10.99
N ASP A 173 15.40 -1.93 -11.90
CA ASP A 173 15.70 -1.83 -13.32
C ASP A 173 15.26 -0.48 -13.86
N ASN A 174 16.20 0.37 -14.21
CA ASN A 174 15.90 1.72 -14.70
C ASN A 174 14.99 1.71 -15.93
N CYS A 175 15.19 0.78 -16.88
CA CYS A 175 14.32 0.69 -18.07
C CYS A 175 12.88 0.31 -17.67
N ALA A 176 12.70 -0.55 -16.67
CA ALA A 176 11.37 -0.90 -16.17
C ALA A 176 10.70 0.27 -15.42
N MET A 177 11.47 1.04 -14.66
CA MET A 177 10.97 2.27 -14.05
C MET A 177 10.55 3.28 -15.13
N ASP A 178 11.39 3.50 -16.16
CA ASP A 178 11.06 4.39 -17.29
C ASP A 178 9.77 3.93 -18.01
N GLU A 179 9.62 2.63 -18.26
CA GLU A 179 8.41 2.06 -18.90
C GLU A 179 7.16 2.28 -18.02
N CYS A 180 7.27 2.15 -16.69
CA CYS A 180 6.16 2.44 -15.77
C CYS A 180 5.84 3.93 -15.69
N GLU A 181 6.83 4.80 -15.66
CA GLU A 181 6.65 6.26 -15.68
C GLU A 181 5.95 6.70 -16.96
N GLU A 182 6.34 6.16 -18.11
CA GLU A 182 5.68 6.39 -19.40
C GLU A 182 4.23 5.89 -19.39
N LEU A 183 3.96 4.71 -18.81
CA LEU A 183 2.61 4.16 -18.67
C LEU A 183 1.70 5.12 -17.91
N PHE A 184 2.22 5.82 -16.90
CA PHE A 184 1.46 6.71 -16.02
C PHE A 184 1.49 8.18 -16.41
N LYS A 185 2.28 8.60 -17.42
CA LYS A 185 2.53 10.02 -17.74
C LYS A 185 1.28 10.86 -17.97
N HIS A 186 0.20 10.24 -18.44
CA HIS A 186 -1.07 10.92 -18.73
C HIS A 186 -2.04 10.95 -17.54
N LEU A 187 -1.65 10.34 -16.41
CA LEU A 187 -2.40 10.33 -15.17
C LEU A 187 -1.88 11.41 -14.22
N GLN A 188 -2.81 12.03 -13.50
CA GLN A 188 -2.53 13.02 -12.49
C GLN A 188 -2.73 12.43 -11.09
N TYR A 189 -2.20 13.08 -10.06
CA TYR A 189 -2.39 12.70 -8.65
C TYR A 189 -3.87 12.41 -8.32
N LYS A 190 -4.79 13.23 -8.82
CA LYS A 190 -6.24 13.05 -8.64
C LYS A 190 -6.72 11.69 -9.14
N ASP A 191 -6.22 11.23 -10.28
CA ASP A 191 -6.65 9.95 -10.88
C ASP A 191 -6.26 8.77 -9.99
N PHE A 192 -5.05 8.79 -9.43
CA PHE A 192 -4.59 7.77 -8.47
C PHE A 192 -5.36 7.84 -7.15
N SER A 193 -5.66 9.05 -6.67
CA SER A 193 -6.44 9.26 -5.45
C SER A 193 -7.88 8.72 -5.62
N GLU A 194 -8.54 9.05 -6.73
CA GLU A 194 -9.89 8.52 -7.03
C GLU A 194 -9.87 6.99 -7.17
N LEU A 195 -8.87 6.43 -7.85
CA LEU A 195 -8.71 4.98 -7.97
C LEU A 195 -8.57 4.34 -6.58
N ARG A 196 -7.74 4.91 -5.70
CA ARG A 196 -7.55 4.45 -4.33
C ARG A 196 -8.87 4.31 -3.55
N TYR A 197 -9.81 5.24 -3.72
CA TYR A 197 -11.13 5.18 -3.08
C TYR A 197 -12.06 4.12 -3.68
N ASN A 198 -11.91 3.79 -4.97
CA ASN A 198 -12.77 2.86 -5.67
C ASN A 198 -12.30 1.39 -5.58
N VAL A 199 -10.98 1.18 -5.46
CA VAL A 199 -10.35 -0.14 -5.42
C VAL A 199 -10.89 -1.04 -4.29
N PRO A 200 -11.15 -0.57 -3.06
CA PRO A 200 -11.67 -1.45 -2.01
C PRO A 200 -12.94 -2.19 -2.41
N LYS A 201 -13.80 -1.58 -3.20
CA LYS A 201 -15.05 -2.19 -3.65
C LYS A 201 -14.93 -2.94 -4.97
N LEU A 202 -14.17 -2.40 -5.93
CA LEU A 202 -14.17 -2.85 -7.31
C LEU A 202 -12.91 -3.60 -7.73
N ALA A 203 -11.83 -3.54 -6.94
CA ALA A 203 -10.51 -4.10 -7.26
C ALA A 203 -10.10 -3.80 -8.70
N LEU A 204 -9.75 -4.79 -9.49
CA LEU A 204 -9.33 -4.66 -10.90
C LEU A 204 -10.41 -4.06 -11.83
N GLN A 205 -11.69 -4.05 -11.41
CA GLN A 205 -12.78 -3.44 -12.19
C GLN A 205 -12.98 -1.95 -11.90
N ALA A 206 -12.19 -1.35 -10.99
CA ALA A 206 -12.23 0.08 -10.71
C ALA A 206 -11.84 0.89 -11.97
N ASN A 207 -12.59 1.95 -12.24
CA ASN A 207 -12.30 2.84 -13.36
C ASN A 207 -11.18 3.83 -13.02
N ILE A 208 -10.34 4.13 -13.99
CA ILE A 208 -9.39 5.21 -13.98
C ILE A 208 -9.45 5.94 -15.33
N LYS A 209 -9.97 7.16 -15.35
CA LYS A 209 -10.31 7.89 -16.58
C LYS A 209 -11.19 7.04 -17.52
N ARG A 210 -10.67 6.70 -18.70
CA ARG A 210 -11.38 5.94 -19.75
C ARG A 210 -11.02 4.45 -19.76
N ALA A 211 -10.19 4.00 -18.82
CA ALA A 211 -9.71 2.63 -18.70
C ALA A 211 -10.09 2.02 -17.35
N LYS A 212 -9.76 0.78 -17.12
CA LYS A 212 -9.91 0.10 -15.84
C LYS A 212 -8.55 -0.21 -15.21
N ALA A 213 -8.52 -0.43 -13.90
CA ALA A 213 -7.34 -0.82 -13.18
C ALA A 213 -6.69 -2.10 -13.76
N VAL A 214 -7.48 -3.03 -14.28
CA VAL A 214 -7.00 -4.26 -14.92
C VAL A 214 -6.11 -4.00 -16.14
N ASP A 215 -6.41 -2.96 -16.91
CA ASP A 215 -5.64 -2.65 -18.14
C ASP A 215 -4.21 -2.23 -17.77
N TYR A 216 -4.07 -1.39 -16.73
CA TYR A 216 -2.78 -1.02 -16.18
C TYR A 216 -2.09 -2.18 -15.47
N ALA A 217 -2.82 -2.99 -14.70
CA ALA A 217 -2.27 -4.14 -13.99
C ALA A 217 -1.59 -5.14 -14.94
N LYS A 218 -2.18 -5.39 -16.10
CA LYS A 218 -1.57 -6.24 -17.16
C LYS A 218 -0.24 -5.67 -17.64
N GLU A 219 -0.17 -4.38 -17.93
CA GLU A 219 1.07 -3.75 -18.37
C GLU A 219 2.12 -3.71 -17.25
N ILE A 220 1.72 -3.43 -15.99
CA ILE A 220 2.62 -3.48 -14.83
C ILE A 220 3.29 -4.87 -14.70
N ILE A 221 2.49 -5.94 -14.76
CA ILE A 221 3.02 -7.31 -14.69
C ILE A 221 3.95 -7.60 -15.86
N LYS A 222 3.57 -7.20 -17.08
CA LYS A 222 4.38 -7.40 -18.29
C LYS A 222 5.74 -6.66 -18.22
N ILE A 223 5.75 -5.42 -17.72
CA ILE A 223 6.99 -4.65 -17.51
C ILE A 223 7.86 -5.37 -16.47
N ALA A 224 7.29 -5.79 -15.33
CA ALA A 224 8.03 -6.53 -14.31
C ALA A 224 8.60 -7.84 -14.86
N GLU A 225 7.80 -8.63 -15.59
CA GLU A 225 8.23 -9.91 -16.19
C GLU A 225 9.37 -9.71 -17.19
N LYS A 226 9.26 -8.71 -18.07
CA LYS A 226 10.29 -8.36 -19.05
C LYS A 226 11.62 -8.03 -18.38
N SER A 227 11.59 -7.26 -17.30
CA SER A 227 12.77 -6.91 -16.51
C SER A 227 13.37 -8.14 -15.82
N LEU A 228 12.55 -8.95 -15.13
CA LEU A 228 13.04 -10.16 -14.45
C LEU A 228 13.68 -11.15 -15.42
N ARG A 229 13.14 -11.29 -16.63
CA ARG A 229 13.74 -12.12 -17.70
C ARG A 229 15.08 -11.55 -18.18
N ARG A 230 15.14 -10.23 -18.43
CA ARG A 230 16.37 -9.54 -18.85
C ARG A 230 17.49 -9.71 -17.83
N ASN A 231 17.14 -9.62 -16.55
CA ASN A 231 18.08 -9.73 -15.43
C ASN A 231 18.32 -11.18 -14.96
N GLN A 232 17.71 -12.17 -15.61
CA GLN A 232 17.89 -13.60 -15.36
C GLN A 232 17.72 -14.02 -13.90
N THR A 233 16.79 -13.39 -13.18
CA THR A 233 16.61 -13.61 -11.73
C THR A 233 15.90 -14.92 -11.39
N GLY A 234 15.24 -15.56 -12.36
CA GLY A 234 14.40 -16.75 -12.12
C GLY A 234 13.05 -16.48 -11.47
N ASP A 235 12.79 -15.26 -11.01
CA ASP A 235 11.59 -14.92 -10.21
C ASP A 235 10.29 -14.81 -11.03
N THR A 236 10.38 -14.93 -12.36
CA THR A 236 9.19 -14.87 -13.25
C THR A 236 8.17 -15.96 -12.93
N LEU A 237 8.62 -17.10 -12.39
CA LEU A 237 7.73 -18.20 -11.97
C LEU A 237 6.69 -17.77 -10.91
N PHE A 238 6.99 -16.75 -10.10
CA PHE A 238 6.06 -16.25 -9.09
C PHE A 238 4.95 -15.38 -9.68
N LEU A 239 5.08 -14.95 -10.94
CA LEU A 239 4.08 -14.10 -11.60
C LEU A 239 2.92 -14.91 -12.21
N ASP A 240 3.03 -16.21 -12.38
CA ASP A 240 2.06 -17.01 -13.15
C ASP A 240 0.65 -16.95 -12.55
N GLU A 241 0.53 -17.10 -11.23
CA GLU A 241 -0.79 -17.07 -10.56
C GLU A 241 -1.45 -15.69 -10.67
N ILE A 242 -0.70 -14.60 -10.42
CA ILE A 242 -1.26 -13.24 -10.52
C ILE A 242 -1.57 -12.84 -11.97
N LYS A 243 -0.81 -13.33 -12.94
CA LYS A 243 -1.12 -13.17 -14.37
C LYS A 243 -2.45 -13.79 -14.72
N GLU A 244 -2.68 -15.05 -14.29
CA GLU A 244 -3.94 -15.75 -14.55
C GLU A 244 -5.14 -15.00 -13.96
N TYR A 245 -5.03 -14.49 -12.72
CA TYR A 245 -6.08 -13.66 -12.12
C TYR A 245 -6.30 -12.37 -12.91
N THR A 246 -5.23 -11.66 -13.22
CA THR A 246 -5.30 -10.36 -13.90
C THR A 246 -5.83 -10.49 -15.31
N GLU A 247 -5.45 -11.53 -16.07
CA GLU A 247 -6.00 -11.80 -17.42
C GLU A 247 -7.51 -12.01 -17.39
N LYS A 248 -8.03 -12.65 -16.35
CA LYS A 248 -9.47 -12.85 -16.15
C LYS A 248 -10.16 -11.61 -15.56
N GLY A 249 -9.44 -10.55 -15.24
CA GLY A 249 -9.95 -9.35 -14.58
C GLY A 249 -10.44 -9.61 -13.15
N LEU A 250 -9.87 -10.60 -12.46
CA LEU A 250 -10.24 -11.06 -11.13
C LEU A 250 -9.12 -10.80 -10.13
N SER A 251 -9.48 -10.56 -8.90
CA SER A 251 -8.59 -10.57 -7.74
C SER A 251 -8.82 -11.86 -6.91
N PRO A 252 -7.92 -12.20 -5.98
CA PRO A 252 -8.16 -13.31 -5.04
C PRO A 252 -9.49 -13.21 -4.30
N ALA A 253 -9.92 -12.00 -3.95
CA ALA A 253 -11.22 -11.75 -3.30
C ALA A 253 -12.42 -12.20 -4.16
N ASP A 254 -12.33 -12.10 -5.47
CA ASP A 254 -13.41 -12.55 -6.36
C ASP A 254 -13.65 -14.05 -6.24
N ILE A 255 -12.58 -14.83 -6.13
CA ILE A 255 -12.65 -16.29 -5.94
C ILE A 255 -13.23 -16.62 -4.56
N ILE A 256 -12.81 -15.91 -3.52
CA ILE A 256 -13.34 -16.08 -2.16
C ILE A 256 -14.85 -15.78 -2.15
N GLN A 257 -15.28 -14.64 -2.69
CA GLN A 257 -16.69 -14.26 -2.72
C GLN A 257 -17.56 -15.24 -3.52
N LYS A 258 -17.07 -15.68 -4.69
CA LYS A 258 -17.74 -16.69 -5.52
C LYS A 258 -17.95 -17.99 -4.75
N ASN A 259 -16.91 -18.48 -4.10
CA ASN A 259 -16.98 -19.72 -3.33
C ASN A 259 -17.81 -19.55 -2.05
N TRP A 260 -17.67 -18.42 -1.36
CA TRP A 260 -18.43 -18.09 -0.15
C TRP A 260 -19.93 -18.13 -0.39
N ASN A 261 -20.40 -17.44 -1.43
CA ASN A 261 -21.80 -17.37 -1.81
C ASN A 261 -22.30 -18.60 -2.57
N GLY A 262 -21.39 -19.49 -3.03
CA GLY A 262 -21.68 -20.70 -3.78
C GLY A 262 -21.29 -21.97 -3.00
N SER A 263 -20.24 -22.65 -3.45
CA SER A 263 -19.85 -24.00 -3.00
C SER A 263 -19.52 -24.11 -1.51
N TRP A 264 -19.14 -23.03 -0.85
CA TRP A 264 -18.87 -23.04 0.60
C TRP A 264 -20.12 -22.86 1.43
N ASN A 265 -21.22 -22.36 0.87
CA ASN A 265 -22.47 -22.12 1.57
C ASN A 265 -22.27 -21.32 2.87
N LYS A 266 -21.42 -20.29 2.81
CA LYS A 266 -21.04 -19.42 3.93
C LYS A 266 -20.42 -20.14 5.14
N ASP A 267 -19.82 -21.30 4.93
CA ASP A 267 -19.12 -22.07 5.99
C ASP A 267 -17.70 -21.49 6.20
N LEU A 268 -17.49 -20.87 7.36
CA LEU A 268 -16.22 -20.29 7.76
C LEU A 268 -15.08 -21.31 7.80
N ARG A 269 -15.35 -22.58 8.13
CA ARG A 269 -14.33 -23.64 8.15
C ARG A 269 -13.79 -23.92 6.76
N LYS A 270 -14.62 -23.83 5.71
CA LYS A 270 -14.18 -23.98 4.32
C LYS A 270 -13.30 -22.81 3.88
N LEU A 271 -13.64 -21.59 4.28
CA LEU A 271 -12.79 -20.42 4.06
C LEU A 271 -11.42 -20.59 4.73
N ILE A 272 -11.40 -20.95 6.02
CA ILE A 272 -10.14 -21.16 6.76
C ILE A 272 -9.30 -22.26 6.10
N LYS A 273 -9.94 -23.39 5.71
CA LYS A 273 -9.24 -24.45 4.99
C LYS A 273 -8.63 -23.98 3.67
N TYR A 274 -9.38 -23.18 2.90
CA TYR A 274 -8.88 -22.60 1.65
C TYR A 274 -7.68 -21.69 1.88
N LEU A 275 -7.77 -20.77 2.85
CA LEU A 275 -6.67 -19.85 3.17
C LEU A 275 -5.42 -20.61 3.63
N ASN A 276 -5.59 -21.64 4.47
CA ASN A 276 -4.48 -22.48 4.94
C ASN A 276 -3.86 -23.34 3.82
N SER A 277 -4.64 -23.74 2.81
CA SER A 277 -4.11 -24.50 1.67
C SER A 277 -3.27 -23.66 0.71
N LYS A 278 -3.33 -22.33 0.85
CA LYS A 278 -2.53 -21.36 0.10
C LYS A 278 -1.22 -20.98 0.84
N ASN A 279 -1.06 -21.35 2.12
CA ASN A 279 0.16 -21.13 2.90
C ASN A 279 1.08 -22.34 2.83
#